data_273b90e5a63bdfc58486c9f3820c3267
#
_entry.id   273b90e5a63bdfc58486c9f3820c3267
#
_cell.length_a   1.000
_cell.length_b   1.000
_cell.length_c   1.000
_cell.angle_alpha   90.00
_cell.angle_beta   90.00
_cell.angle_gamma   90.00
#
_symmetry.space_group_name_H-M   'P 1'
#
loop_
_entity.id
_entity.type
_entity.pdbx_description
1 polymer ?
#
loop_
_entity_poly.entity_id
_entity_poly.type
_entity_poly.pdbx_seq_one_letter_code
_entity_poly.pdbx_strand_id
1 'polypeptide(L)'
;TEYLKSTDRMQKTIVFCASEDHAERMRIALINYNSDMVKENPDYCVRITGSDVYGKSKLDYFISVSEPYPVIATTSELLSTGADCKMTKLIVLDKTVESMTTFKQIIGRGTRIREKDGKTHFVVMDFRNVTRLFSDPDWDGPIEQDEGFRHGASKPKGGSHGGDGKNPPDDPAETPIVDRAGCKVKIINK
;
A
#
# COMPACT_ATOMS: atom_id res chain seq x y z
N THR A 1 -8.39 1.56 6.36
CA THR A 1 -8.76 0.35 7.14
C THR A 1 -9.68 -0.57 6.37
N GLU A 2 -10.71 -0.09 5.68
CA GLU A 2 -11.67 -0.94 4.94
C GLU A 2 -10.98 -1.86 3.92
N TYR A 3 -10.02 -1.32 3.17
CA TYR A 3 -9.23 -2.12 2.24
C TYR A 3 -8.51 -3.30 2.94
N LEU A 4 -7.86 -3.05 4.10
CA LEU A 4 -7.20 -4.10 4.87
C LEU A 4 -8.20 -5.14 5.38
N LYS A 5 -9.37 -4.69 5.86
CA LYS A 5 -10.46 -5.59 6.32
C LYS A 5 -11.03 -6.45 5.20
N SER A 6 -11.07 -5.94 3.97
CA SER A 6 -11.59 -6.67 2.82
C SER A 6 -10.56 -7.59 2.15
N THR A 7 -9.27 -7.40 2.42
CA THR A 7 -8.17 -8.17 1.82
C THR A 7 -7.43 -9.01 2.86
N ASP A 8 -6.38 -8.45 3.46
CA ASP A 8 -5.55 -9.09 4.46
C ASP A 8 -5.13 -8.06 5.52
N ARG A 9 -5.61 -8.23 6.74
CA ARG A 9 -5.33 -7.31 7.86
C ARG A 9 -3.89 -7.36 8.35
N MET A 10 -3.14 -8.40 7.99
CA MET A 10 -1.75 -8.59 8.38
C MET A 10 -0.75 -8.18 7.28
N GLN A 11 -1.22 -7.67 6.15
CA GLN A 11 -0.31 -7.22 5.10
C GLN A 11 0.47 -5.96 5.52
N LYS A 12 1.79 -6.04 5.43
CA LYS A 12 2.68 -4.90 5.73
C LYS A 12 2.30 -3.69 4.90
N THR A 13 2.03 -2.57 5.59
CA THR A 13 1.51 -1.33 5.01
C THR A 13 2.36 -0.15 5.42
N ILE A 14 2.74 0.69 4.47
CA ILE A 14 3.38 1.99 4.73
C ILE A 14 2.40 3.10 4.40
N VAL A 15 2.20 4.04 5.33
CA VAL A 15 1.39 5.23 5.11
C VAL A 15 2.29 6.46 5.14
N PHE A 16 2.50 7.07 3.97
CA PHE A 16 3.28 8.28 3.83
C PHE A 16 2.44 9.52 4.11
N CYS A 17 2.82 10.28 5.12
CA CYS A 17 2.15 11.48 5.61
C CYS A 17 2.99 12.74 5.34
N ALA A 18 2.34 13.92 5.31
CA ALA A 18 3.00 15.18 4.98
C ALA A 18 3.97 15.67 6.07
N SER A 19 3.71 15.33 7.34
CA SER A 19 4.54 15.70 8.49
C SER A 19 4.52 14.63 9.57
N GLU A 20 5.38 14.75 10.58
CA GLU A 20 5.37 13.84 11.74
C GLU A 20 4.08 13.95 12.55
N ASP A 21 3.52 15.16 12.71
CA ASP A 21 2.22 15.37 13.36
C ASP A 21 1.09 14.73 12.56
N HIS A 22 1.16 14.79 11.24
CA HIS A 22 0.19 14.10 10.38
C HIS A 22 0.32 12.59 10.53
N ALA A 23 1.54 12.06 10.56
CA ALA A 23 1.79 10.63 10.79
C ALA A 23 1.23 10.16 12.14
N GLU A 24 1.33 11.00 13.20
CA GLU A 24 0.77 10.68 14.50
C GLU A 24 -0.76 10.68 14.49
N ARG A 25 -1.40 11.71 13.90
CA ARG A 25 -2.86 11.73 13.77
C ARG A 25 -3.38 10.54 12.96
N MET A 26 -2.68 10.18 11.88
CA MET A 26 -3.01 9.01 11.08
C MET A 26 -2.88 7.72 11.88
N ARG A 27 -1.80 7.56 12.65
CA ARG A 27 -1.61 6.41 13.55
C ARG A 27 -2.77 6.27 14.54
N ILE A 28 -3.14 7.36 15.21
CA ILE A 28 -4.24 7.38 16.18
C ILE A 28 -5.56 6.96 15.49
N ALA A 29 -5.86 7.51 14.32
CA ALA A 29 -7.05 7.16 13.57
C ALA A 29 -7.05 5.66 13.19
N LEU A 30 -5.92 5.15 12.69
CA LEU A 30 -5.77 3.75 12.31
C LEU A 30 -5.92 2.80 13.50
N ILE A 31 -5.37 3.15 14.67
CA ILE A 31 -5.54 2.41 15.93
C ILE A 31 -7.02 2.35 16.31
N ASN A 32 -7.72 3.48 16.30
CA ASN A 32 -9.14 3.53 16.66
C ASN A 32 -10.01 2.64 15.75
N TYR A 33 -9.74 2.65 14.43
CA TYR A 33 -10.48 1.83 13.47
C TYR A 33 -10.08 0.34 13.46
N ASN A 34 -8.97 -0.02 14.09
CA ASN A 34 -8.46 -1.38 14.22
C ASN A 34 -8.22 -1.76 15.69
N SER A 35 -9.07 -1.27 16.57
CA SER A 35 -8.93 -1.45 18.04
C SER A 35 -8.90 -2.92 18.47
N ASP A 36 -9.54 -3.80 17.70
CA ASP A 36 -9.50 -5.25 17.89
C ASP A 36 -8.07 -5.80 17.66
N MET A 37 -7.40 -5.43 16.56
CA MET A 37 -6.03 -5.84 16.24
C MET A 37 -5.02 -5.25 17.23
N VAL A 38 -5.25 -3.99 17.66
CA VAL A 38 -4.38 -3.32 18.64
C VAL A 38 -4.51 -3.95 20.03
N LYS A 39 -5.67 -4.49 20.39
CA LYS A 39 -5.85 -5.26 21.63
C LYS A 39 -5.06 -6.57 21.61
N GLU A 40 -4.94 -7.21 20.44
CA GLU A 40 -4.12 -8.41 20.27
C GLU A 40 -2.62 -8.08 20.34
N ASN A 41 -2.20 -7.00 19.67
CA ASN A 41 -0.83 -6.52 19.69
C ASN A 41 -0.76 -4.99 19.56
N PRO A 42 -0.28 -4.26 20.59
CA PRO A 42 -0.14 -2.80 20.56
C PRO A 42 0.74 -2.28 19.42
N ASP A 43 1.65 -3.09 18.91
CA ASP A 43 2.53 -2.74 17.79
C ASP A 43 1.88 -2.96 16.41
N TYR A 44 0.57 -3.24 16.35
CA TYR A 44 -0.12 -3.39 15.07
C TYR A 44 0.04 -2.16 14.17
N CYS A 45 -0.01 -0.95 14.74
CA CYS A 45 0.21 0.29 14.02
C CYS A 45 1.19 1.20 14.77
N VAL A 46 2.34 1.48 14.18
CA VAL A 46 3.42 2.26 14.77
C VAL A 46 3.77 3.46 13.88
N ARG A 47 4.04 4.62 14.51
CA ARG A 47 4.68 5.73 13.82
C ARG A 47 6.19 5.49 13.76
N ILE A 48 6.79 5.58 12.58
CA ILE A 48 8.22 5.44 12.37
C ILE A 48 8.73 6.71 11.69
N THR A 49 9.25 7.64 12.49
CA THR A 49 9.76 8.94 12.04
C THR A 49 11.14 9.22 12.63
N GLY A 50 11.82 10.25 12.11
CA GLY A 50 13.15 10.61 12.53
C GLY A 50 13.29 11.01 13.99
N SER A 51 12.28 11.61 14.59
CA SER A 51 12.27 12.08 15.98
C SER A 51 11.77 11.02 16.99
N ASP A 52 11.10 9.97 16.52
CA ASP A 52 10.44 8.96 17.37
C ASP A 52 11.40 7.84 17.74
N VAL A 53 11.88 7.84 18.99
CA VAL A 53 12.80 6.81 19.52
C VAL A 53 12.13 5.43 19.53
N TYR A 54 10.86 5.35 19.97
CA TYR A 54 10.11 4.09 19.97
C TYR A 54 9.89 3.56 18.56
N GLY A 55 9.41 4.41 17.64
CA GLY A 55 9.20 4.04 16.26
C GLY A 55 10.49 3.56 15.57
N LYS A 56 11.61 4.25 15.82
CA LYS A 56 12.93 3.80 15.31
C LYS A 56 13.31 2.41 15.81
N SER A 57 13.05 2.09 17.07
CA SER A 57 13.32 0.76 17.62
C SER A 57 12.46 -0.35 16.97
N LYS A 58 11.33 0.02 16.36
CA LYS A 58 10.44 -0.91 15.66
C LYS A 58 10.74 -1.04 14.15
N LEU A 59 11.65 -0.23 13.62
CA LEU A 59 11.98 -0.25 12.19
C LEU A 59 12.52 -1.61 11.75
N ASP A 60 13.46 -2.19 12.48
CA ASP A 60 14.07 -3.48 12.15
C ASP A 60 13.02 -4.62 12.15
N TYR A 61 12.08 -4.58 13.08
CA TYR A 61 10.94 -5.52 13.10
C TYR A 61 10.02 -5.31 11.91
N PHE A 62 9.76 -4.04 11.54
CA PHE A 62 8.90 -3.75 10.39
C PHE A 62 9.49 -4.24 9.07
N ILE A 63 10.80 -4.07 8.86
CA ILE A 63 11.49 -4.52 7.63
C ILE A 63 11.79 -6.02 7.62
N SER A 64 11.76 -6.67 8.77
CA SER A 64 11.99 -8.11 8.89
C SER A 64 10.94 -8.92 8.12
N VAL A 65 11.38 -9.98 7.50
CA VAL A 65 10.50 -10.93 6.78
C VAL A 65 9.79 -11.86 7.73
N SER A 66 10.42 -12.22 8.85
CA SER A 66 9.91 -13.19 9.83
C SER A 66 8.97 -12.57 10.86
N GLU A 67 9.11 -11.26 11.10
CA GLU A 67 8.34 -10.58 12.14
C GLU A 67 6.98 -10.11 11.62
N PRO A 68 5.86 -10.57 12.19
CA PRO A 68 4.52 -10.15 11.75
C PRO A 68 4.21 -8.69 12.13
N TYR A 69 4.74 -8.18 13.24
CA TYR A 69 4.51 -6.83 13.74
C TYR A 69 5.77 -5.97 13.71
N PRO A 70 5.63 -4.65 13.50
CA PRO A 70 4.42 -3.89 13.15
C PRO A 70 3.84 -4.27 11.81
N VAL A 71 2.51 -4.14 11.66
CA VAL A 71 1.81 -4.35 10.39
C VAL A 71 1.70 -3.04 9.60
N ILE A 72 1.34 -1.95 10.29
CA ILE A 72 1.16 -0.63 9.68
C ILE A 72 2.22 0.31 10.23
N ALA A 73 2.98 0.95 9.34
CA ALA A 73 3.91 2.02 9.67
C ALA A 73 3.41 3.35 9.09
N THR A 74 3.16 4.35 9.95
CA THR A 74 2.93 5.74 9.51
C THR A 74 4.23 6.50 9.55
N THR A 75 4.56 7.25 8.50
CA THR A 75 5.84 7.97 8.38
C THR A 75 5.70 9.27 7.59
N SER A 76 6.59 10.21 7.82
CA SER A 76 6.74 11.39 6.97
C SER A 76 7.88 11.25 5.94
N GLU A 77 9.04 10.74 6.35
CA GLU A 77 10.23 10.70 5.50
C GLU A 77 11.14 9.48 5.72
N LEU A 78 11.27 8.99 6.95
CA LEU A 78 12.33 8.02 7.30
C LEU A 78 12.31 6.76 6.44
N LEU A 79 11.15 6.24 6.12
CA LEU A 79 11.02 5.05 5.27
C LEU A 79 11.26 5.35 3.77
N SER A 80 11.37 6.61 3.36
CA SER A 80 11.76 6.98 2.00
C SER A 80 13.26 6.82 1.76
N THR A 81 14.09 6.83 2.81
CA THR A 81 15.55 6.77 2.74
C THR A 81 16.10 5.44 3.25
N GLY A 82 16.38 4.48 2.37
CA GLY A 82 17.25 3.33 2.68
C GLY A 82 16.62 2.09 3.31
N ALA A 83 15.47 2.16 4.00
CA ALA A 83 14.85 0.97 4.59
C ALA A 83 14.33 -0.01 3.53
N ASP A 84 14.75 -1.27 3.57
CA ASP A 84 14.35 -2.29 2.61
C ASP A 84 13.13 -3.08 3.09
N CYS A 85 11.95 -2.55 2.85
CA CYS A 85 10.68 -3.13 3.31
C CYS A 85 10.16 -4.22 2.35
N LYS A 86 10.85 -5.35 2.25
CA LYS A 86 10.57 -6.43 1.29
C LYS A 86 9.14 -6.96 1.33
N MET A 87 8.50 -6.96 2.51
CA MET A 87 7.16 -7.52 2.70
C MET A 87 6.04 -6.51 2.54
N THR A 88 6.33 -5.25 2.21
CA THR A 88 5.30 -4.23 2.00
C THR A 88 4.40 -4.60 0.81
N LYS A 89 3.11 -4.74 1.07
CA LYS A 89 2.07 -5.07 0.09
C LYS A 89 1.12 -3.90 -0.18
N LEU A 90 1.11 -2.89 0.70
CA LEU A 90 0.30 -1.69 0.52
C LEU A 90 1.13 -0.44 0.82
N ILE A 91 1.13 0.49 -0.12
CA ILE A 91 1.69 1.84 0.04
C ILE A 91 0.53 2.84 -0.04
N VAL A 92 0.38 3.65 0.99
CA VAL A 92 -0.63 4.71 1.05
C VAL A 92 0.06 6.06 0.94
N LEU A 93 -0.33 6.85 -0.05
CA LEU A 93 0.19 8.19 -0.29
C LEU A 93 -0.82 9.23 0.20
N ASP A 94 -0.59 9.80 1.39
CA ASP A 94 -1.34 10.95 1.92
C ASP A 94 -0.41 12.15 2.13
N LYS A 95 0.49 12.37 1.17
CA LYS A 95 1.37 13.54 1.07
C LYS A 95 1.54 13.93 -0.39
N THR A 96 1.81 15.21 -0.63
CA THR A 96 2.31 15.67 -1.93
C THR A 96 3.76 15.23 -2.11
N VAL A 97 4.13 14.88 -3.32
CA VAL A 97 5.50 14.54 -3.70
C VAL A 97 5.92 15.45 -4.84
N GLU A 98 7.00 16.19 -4.66
CA GLU A 98 7.41 17.24 -5.59
C GLU A 98 8.47 16.77 -6.60
N SER A 99 9.05 15.59 -6.39
CA SER A 99 10.06 15.08 -7.31
C SER A 99 9.83 13.62 -7.73
N MET A 100 10.11 13.33 -8.99
CA MET A 100 10.09 11.97 -9.55
C MET A 100 11.04 11.03 -8.78
N THR A 101 12.19 11.53 -8.34
CA THR A 101 13.16 10.73 -7.56
C THR A 101 12.55 10.27 -6.24
N THR A 102 11.91 11.19 -5.50
CA THR A 102 11.22 10.85 -4.25
C THR A 102 10.07 9.89 -4.50
N PHE A 103 9.28 10.11 -5.55
CA PHE A 103 8.20 9.20 -5.94
C PHE A 103 8.72 7.79 -6.21
N LYS A 104 9.77 7.65 -7.05
CA LYS A 104 10.40 6.36 -7.34
C LYS A 104 10.96 5.68 -6.09
N GLN A 105 11.52 6.43 -5.14
CA GLN A 105 11.98 5.89 -3.86
C GLN A 105 10.85 5.34 -3.01
N ILE A 106 9.71 6.05 -2.95
CA ILE A 106 8.51 5.61 -2.22
C ILE A 106 7.95 4.32 -2.83
N ILE A 107 7.69 4.32 -4.14
CA ILE A 107 7.14 3.16 -4.84
C ILE A 107 8.10 1.97 -4.79
N GLY A 108 9.40 2.22 -4.91
CA GLY A 108 10.44 1.19 -4.81
C GLY A 108 10.44 0.38 -3.51
N ARG A 109 9.74 0.86 -2.46
CA ARG A 109 9.54 0.07 -1.22
C ARG A 109 8.61 -1.13 -1.43
N GLY A 110 7.69 -1.04 -2.39
CA GLY A 110 6.75 -2.12 -2.72
C GLY A 110 7.21 -3.06 -3.83
N THR A 111 8.15 -2.65 -4.69
CA THR A 111 8.44 -3.34 -5.96
C THR A 111 9.10 -4.72 -5.82
N ARG A 112 9.68 -5.06 -4.68
CA ARG A 112 10.35 -6.36 -4.51
C ARG A 112 9.34 -7.50 -4.41
N ILE A 113 9.40 -8.41 -5.37
CA ILE A 113 8.62 -9.66 -5.38
C ILE A 113 9.23 -10.66 -4.39
N ARG A 114 8.36 -11.38 -3.70
CA ARG A 114 8.71 -12.50 -2.84
C ARG A 114 7.64 -13.59 -2.94
N GLU A 115 7.63 -14.28 -4.05
CA GLU A 115 6.63 -15.33 -4.35
C GLU A 115 6.59 -16.40 -3.27
N LYS A 116 7.76 -16.77 -2.72
CA LYS A 116 7.87 -17.75 -1.62
C LYS A 116 7.10 -17.32 -0.37
N ASP A 117 6.95 -16.00 -0.15
CA ASP A 117 6.24 -15.41 0.98
C ASP A 117 4.86 -14.88 0.57
N GLY A 118 4.34 -15.33 -0.59
CA GLY A 118 3.02 -14.94 -1.10
C GLY A 118 2.91 -13.47 -1.52
N LYS A 119 4.03 -12.79 -1.80
CA LYS A 119 4.04 -11.43 -2.33
C LYS A 119 4.34 -11.47 -3.83
N THR A 120 3.29 -11.42 -4.64
CA THR A 120 3.34 -11.37 -6.10
C THR A 120 3.09 -9.98 -6.67
N HIS A 121 2.53 -9.09 -5.86
CA HIS A 121 2.20 -7.71 -6.23
C HIS A 121 2.18 -6.82 -4.99
N PHE A 122 2.09 -5.51 -5.21
CA PHE A 122 1.75 -4.54 -4.17
C PHE A 122 0.69 -3.57 -4.70
N VAL A 123 0.06 -2.86 -3.79
CA VAL A 123 -0.99 -1.89 -4.11
C VAL A 123 -0.54 -0.50 -3.68
N VAL A 124 -0.79 0.49 -4.52
CA VAL A 124 -0.64 1.90 -4.18
C VAL A 124 -2.02 2.52 -4.02
N MET A 125 -2.27 3.12 -2.85
CA MET A 125 -3.48 3.88 -2.59
C MET A 125 -3.10 5.37 -2.52
N ASP A 126 -3.55 6.13 -3.50
CA ASP A 126 -3.15 7.52 -3.69
C ASP A 126 -4.31 8.48 -3.37
N PHE A 127 -4.14 9.26 -2.29
CA PHE A 127 -5.11 10.27 -1.86
C PHE A 127 -4.80 11.69 -2.37
N ARG A 128 -3.68 11.87 -3.06
CA ARG A 128 -3.19 13.19 -3.49
C ARG A 128 -2.97 13.30 -4.99
N ASN A 129 -3.39 12.31 -5.77
CA ASN A 129 -3.16 12.23 -7.23
C ASN A 129 -1.69 12.33 -7.64
N VAL A 130 -0.79 11.87 -6.77
CA VAL A 130 0.66 11.90 -7.01
C VAL A 130 1.03 11.02 -8.20
N THR A 131 0.38 9.88 -8.34
CA THR A 131 0.61 8.92 -9.43
C THR A 131 0.35 9.54 -10.81
N ARG A 132 -0.64 10.43 -10.93
CA ARG A 132 -0.92 11.15 -12.19
C ARG A 132 0.14 12.18 -12.57
N LEU A 133 0.81 12.78 -11.56
CA LEU A 133 1.87 13.76 -11.79
C LEU A 133 3.14 13.13 -12.34
N PHE A 134 3.37 11.85 -12.02
CA PHE A 134 4.59 11.14 -12.33
C PHE A 134 4.36 9.91 -13.20
N SER A 135 3.24 9.84 -13.93
CA SER A 135 3.03 8.79 -14.92
C SER A 135 4.07 8.86 -16.01
N ASP A 136 4.85 7.81 -16.13
CA ASP A 136 5.93 7.66 -17.09
C ASP A 136 5.70 6.33 -17.82
N PRO A 137 5.19 6.35 -19.08
CA PRO A 137 4.89 5.13 -19.83
C PRO A 137 6.07 4.19 -19.98
N ASP A 138 7.31 4.74 -20.02
CA ASP A 138 8.52 3.95 -20.15
C ASP A 138 8.93 3.26 -18.84
N TRP A 139 8.44 3.77 -17.70
CA TRP A 139 8.73 3.22 -16.38
C TRP A 139 7.57 2.43 -15.80
N ASP A 140 6.34 2.93 -15.97
CA ASP A 140 5.14 2.38 -15.33
C ASP A 140 4.38 1.39 -16.23
N GLY A 141 4.63 1.41 -17.55
CA GLY A 141 3.74 0.79 -18.51
C GLY A 141 2.38 1.52 -18.58
N PRO A 142 1.37 0.96 -19.22
CA PRO A 142 0.02 1.51 -19.19
C PRO A 142 -0.55 1.46 -17.77
N ILE A 143 -0.99 2.63 -17.26
CA ILE A 143 -1.52 2.76 -15.89
C ILE A 143 -2.93 2.17 -15.82
N GLU A 144 -3.11 1.15 -14.99
CA GLU A 144 -4.44 0.69 -14.61
C GLU A 144 -4.89 1.36 -13.33
N GLN A 145 -5.95 2.11 -13.44
CA GLN A 145 -6.61 2.75 -12.32
C GLN A 145 -7.87 1.96 -11.97
N ASP A 146 -7.92 1.41 -10.75
CA ASP A 146 -9.18 0.86 -10.23
C ASP A 146 -10.04 2.01 -9.68
N GLU A 147 -10.78 2.65 -10.57
CA GLU A 147 -11.78 3.68 -10.20
C GLU A 147 -13.04 3.06 -9.57
N GLY A 148 -13.15 1.73 -9.61
CA GLY A 148 -14.30 0.98 -9.10
C GLY A 148 -14.26 0.63 -7.62
N PHE A 149 -13.14 0.90 -6.90
CA PHE A 149 -13.08 0.64 -5.47
C PHE A 149 -14.06 1.54 -4.72
N ARG A 150 -15.18 0.97 -4.27
CA ARG A 150 -16.18 1.65 -3.44
C ARG A 150 -16.08 1.16 -2.01
N HIS A 151 -16.11 2.10 -1.07
CA HIS A 151 -16.20 1.86 0.35
C HIS A 151 -17.39 0.94 0.65
N GLY A 152 -17.15 -0.21 1.26
CA GLY A 152 -18.21 -1.15 1.67
C GLY A 152 -18.65 -2.19 0.63
N ALA A 153 -18.02 -2.27 -0.53
CA ALA A 153 -18.31 -3.33 -1.49
C ALA A 153 -17.72 -4.68 -1.03
N SER A 154 -18.57 -5.65 -0.77
CA SER A 154 -18.16 -7.03 -0.44
C SER A 154 -17.54 -7.70 -1.67
N LYS A 155 -16.51 -8.54 -1.47
CA LYS A 155 -15.93 -9.38 -2.52
C LYS A 155 -17.03 -10.17 -3.25
N PRO A 156 -17.04 -10.21 -4.60
CA PRO A 156 -17.88 -11.18 -5.30
C PRO A 156 -17.40 -12.59 -4.93
N LYS A 157 -18.31 -13.41 -4.38
CA LYS A 157 -18.10 -14.84 -4.20
C LYS A 157 -17.87 -15.46 -5.58
N GLY A 158 -16.75 -16.16 -5.74
CA GLY A 158 -16.46 -16.92 -6.93
C GLY A 158 -17.62 -17.87 -7.26
N GLY A 159 -18.32 -17.59 -8.34
CA GLY A 159 -19.38 -18.41 -8.90
C GLY A 159 -18.88 -19.06 -10.19
N SER A 160 -18.98 -20.37 -10.24
CA SER A 160 -18.65 -21.28 -11.32
C SER A 160 -19.52 -21.02 -12.55
N HIS A 161 -18.90 -21.14 -13.71
CA HIS A 161 -19.35 -21.43 -15.07
C HIS A 161 -20.85 -21.62 -15.38
N GLY A 162 -21.31 -20.95 -16.43
CA GLY A 162 -22.48 -21.31 -17.21
C GLY A 162 -22.81 -20.21 -18.24
N GLY A 163 -22.62 -20.55 -19.53
CA GLY A 163 -22.55 -19.70 -20.69
C GLY A 163 -23.77 -18.90 -21.09
N ASP A 164 -23.51 -18.11 -22.05
CA ASP A 164 -24.26 -17.61 -23.22
C ASP A 164 -24.36 -16.08 -23.35
N GLY A 165 -23.71 -15.69 -24.38
CA GLY A 165 -23.67 -14.51 -25.20
C GLY A 165 -24.63 -13.35 -24.97
N LYS A 166 -24.03 -12.19 -24.70
CA LYS A 166 -24.26 -10.91 -25.40
C LYS A 166 -23.27 -9.90 -24.86
N ASN A 167 -22.41 -9.38 -25.75
CA ASN A 167 -21.48 -8.30 -25.43
C ASN A 167 -22.24 -7.03 -25.01
N PRO A 168 -21.95 -6.47 -23.82
CA PRO A 168 -22.10 -5.05 -23.57
C PRO A 168 -20.81 -4.32 -24.01
N PRO A 169 -20.85 -2.99 -24.23
CA PRO A 169 -19.76 -2.24 -24.83
C PRO A 169 -18.51 -2.22 -23.95
N ASP A 170 -17.36 -2.16 -24.63
CA ASP A 170 -16.00 -2.13 -24.14
C ASP A 170 -15.81 -1.41 -22.79
N ASP A 171 -15.71 -2.20 -21.72
CA ASP A 171 -15.05 -1.80 -20.49
C ASP A 171 -13.57 -2.12 -20.71
N PRO A 172 -12.64 -1.16 -20.55
CA PRO A 172 -11.23 -1.42 -20.78
C PRO A 172 -10.75 -2.48 -19.78
N ALA A 173 -10.35 -3.62 -20.31
CA ALA A 173 -9.83 -4.75 -19.55
C ALA A 173 -8.71 -4.30 -18.59
N GLU A 174 -8.85 -4.63 -17.30
CA GLU A 174 -7.86 -4.39 -16.26
C GLU A 174 -6.57 -5.18 -16.53
N THR A 175 -5.58 -4.57 -17.22
CA THR A 175 -4.24 -5.15 -17.36
C THR A 175 -3.35 -4.70 -16.20
N PRO A 176 -2.73 -5.58 -15.41
CA PRO A 176 -1.89 -5.17 -14.29
C PRO A 176 -0.59 -4.51 -14.77
N ILE A 177 -0.24 -3.38 -14.17
CA ILE A 177 1.05 -2.75 -14.42
C ILE A 177 2.15 -3.69 -13.91
N VAL A 178 3.08 -4.02 -14.80
CA VAL A 178 4.25 -4.84 -14.46
C VAL A 178 5.49 -3.93 -14.53
N ASP A 179 6.18 -3.78 -13.41
CA ASP A 179 7.46 -3.08 -13.41
C ASP A 179 8.57 -3.94 -14.06
N ARG A 180 9.77 -3.35 -14.28
CA ARG A 180 10.92 -4.07 -14.83
C ARG A 180 11.39 -5.27 -14.00
N ALA A 181 10.95 -5.36 -12.75
CA ALA A 181 11.19 -6.48 -11.86
C ALA A 181 10.06 -7.54 -11.90
N GLY A 182 9.04 -7.34 -12.75
CA GLY A 182 7.90 -8.24 -12.89
C GLY A 182 6.87 -8.10 -11.77
N CYS A 183 6.96 -7.08 -10.93
CA CYS A 183 6.00 -6.83 -9.87
C CYS A 183 4.75 -6.14 -10.41
N LYS A 184 3.58 -6.68 -10.10
CA LYS A 184 2.30 -6.06 -10.45
C LYS A 184 1.96 -4.95 -9.47
N VAL A 185 1.66 -3.77 -9.99
CA VAL A 185 1.22 -2.60 -9.20
C VAL A 185 -0.26 -2.39 -9.46
N LYS A 186 -1.06 -2.29 -8.39
CA LYS A 186 -2.46 -1.86 -8.49
C LYS A 186 -2.58 -0.47 -7.87
N ILE A 187 -3.03 0.51 -8.65
CA ILE A 187 -3.24 1.89 -8.18
C ILE A 187 -4.71 2.07 -7.85
N ILE A 188 -5.01 2.55 -6.65
CA ILE A 188 -6.35 2.92 -6.20
C ILE A 188 -6.35 4.42 -5.93
N ASN A 189 -7.10 5.16 -6.73
CA ASN A 189 -7.33 6.59 -6.55
C ASN A 189 -8.66 6.81 -5.84
N LYS A 190 -8.73 7.87 -5.03
CA LYS A 190 -9.94 8.25 -4.31
C LYS A 190 -10.31 9.70 -4.62
#